data_2036587729a93e6cbaad1d1aad4bd96f
#
_entry.id   2036587729a93e6cbaad1d1aad4bd96f
#
_cell.length_a   1.000
_cell.length_b   1.000
_cell.length_c   1.000
_cell.angle_alpha   90.00
_cell.angle_beta   90.00
_cell.angle_gamma   90.00
#
_symmetry.space_group_name_H-M   'P 1'
#
loop_
_entity.id
_entity.type
_entity.pdbx_description
1 polymer ?
#
loop_
_entity_poly.entity_id
_entity_poly.type
_entity_poly.pdbx_seq_one_letter_code
_entity_poly.pdbx_strand_id
1 'polypeptide(L)'
;MMDFDENEKMLDGTATIKVIGVGGAGNNAVNRMVDCGIRGVEFIAVNTDRQALQMSKAGTKIQIGEKITRGLGAGANPDIGAQSAEESKSEISEALRGADMVFVTAGMGGGTGTGAAPIVAGIAKDMGILTIGVVTKPFTFEGKKRLSQADRGIELSLIHISEPTRRSWIS
;
A
#
# COMPACT_ATOMS: atom_id res chain seq x y z
N MET A 1 17.65 0.87 29.36
CA MET A 1 16.29 1.01 29.87
C MET A 1 15.41 0.19 28.93
N MET A 2 14.92 -0.94 29.39
CA MET A 2 14.01 -1.75 28.57
C MET A 2 12.69 -1.00 28.45
N ASP A 3 12.26 -0.81 27.19
CA ASP A 3 10.97 -0.20 26.90
C ASP A 3 9.87 -1.08 27.46
N PHE A 4 9.16 -0.56 28.45
CA PHE A 4 8.02 -1.26 29.06
C PHE A 4 6.91 -1.58 28.04
N ASP A 5 6.83 -0.80 26.97
CA ASP A 5 5.84 -0.98 25.89
C ASP A 5 6.05 -2.24 25.04
N GLU A 6 7.30 -2.64 24.80
CA GLU A 6 7.57 -3.88 24.06
C GLU A 6 7.25 -5.13 24.89
N ASN A 7 7.42 -5.06 26.19
CA ASN A 7 7.11 -6.17 27.09
C ASN A 7 5.60 -6.36 27.30
N GLU A 8 4.81 -5.28 27.28
CA GLU A 8 3.35 -5.40 27.36
C GLU A 8 2.76 -6.03 26.11
N LYS A 9 3.30 -5.67 24.92
CA LYS A 9 2.87 -6.30 23.65
C LYS A 9 3.18 -7.79 23.59
N MET A 10 4.28 -8.22 24.17
CA MET A 10 4.61 -9.65 24.27
C MET A 10 3.71 -10.42 25.22
N LEU A 11 3.12 -9.76 26.21
CA LEU A 11 2.25 -10.38 27.18
C LEU A 11 0.79 -10.52 26.71
N ASP A 12 0.36 -9.63 25.79
CA ASP A 12 -1.03 -9.64 25.29
C ASP A 12 -1.24 -10.54 24.06
N GLY A 13 -0.20 -11.03 23.42
CA GLY A 13 -0.29 -11.91 22.26
C GLY A 13 -1.01 -11.29 21.05
N THR A 14 -1.18 -9.97 21.04
CA THR A 14 -1.88 -9.25 19.98
C THR A 14 -0.92 -8.90 18.84
N ALA A 15 -1.22 -9.39 17.62
CA ALA A 15 -0.46 -9.06 16.42
C ALA A 15 -0.68 -7.58 16.04
N THR A 16 0.38 -6.89 15.65
CA THR A 16 0.30 -5.55 15.07
C THR A 16 -0.03 -5.66 13.59
N ILE A 17 -1.22 -5.21 13.22
CA ILE A 17 -1.71 -5.25 11.85
C ILE A 17 -1.75 -3.83 11.30
N LYS A 18 -1.18 -3.63 10.11
CA LYS A 18 -1.25 -2.37 9.38
C LYS A 18 -1.95 -2.58 8.04
N VAL A 19 -2.76 -1.60 7.67
CA VAL A 19 -3.42 -1.54 6.36
C VAL A 19 -2.87 -0.34 5.61
N ILE A 20 -2.25 -0.59 4.48
CA ILE A 20 -1.67 0.46 3.64
C ILE A 20 -2.45 0.57 2.33
N GLY A 21 -3.07 1.71 2.12
CA GLY A 21 -3.80 2.04 0.90
C GLY A 21 -2.93 2.83 -0.05
N VAL A 22 -2.74 2.33 -1.27
CA VAL A 22 -1.85 2.89 -2.28
C VAL A 22 -2.63 3.46 -3.45
N GLY A 23 -2.41 4.74 -3.75
CA GLY A 23 -3.10 5.45 -4.81
C GLY A 23 -4.53 5.84 -4.45
N GLY A 24 -5.28 6.39 -5.41
CA GLY A 24 -6.62 6.91 -5.17
C GLY A 24 -7.61 5.87 -4.67
N ALA A 25 -7.69 4.74 -5.34
CA ALA A 25 -8.61 3.66 -4.96
C ALA A 25 -8.22 3.02 -3.63
N GLY A 26 -6.91 2.83 -3.37
CA GLY A 26 -6.41 2.32 -2.10
C GLY A 26 -6.70 3.28 -0.94
N ASN A 27 -6.53 4.57 -1.16
CA ASN A 27 -6.88 5.60 -0.16
C ASN A 27 -8.38 5.62 0.12
N ASN A 28 -9.23 5.46 -0.90
CA ASN A 28 -10.68 5.37 -0.72
C ASN A 28 -11.09 4.12 0.07
N ALA A 29 -10.44 2.99 -0.18
CA ALA A 29 -10.68 1.77 0.59
C ALA A 29 -10.34 1.97 2.06
N VAL A 30 -9.21 2.59 2.37
CA VAL A 30 -8.82 2.93 3.75
C VAL A 30 -9.84 3.86 4.39
N ASN A 31 -10.29 4.90 3.68
CA ASN A 31 -11.32 5.82 4.20
C ASN A 31 -12.60 5.08 4.58
N ARG A 32 -13.04 4.14 3.76
CA ARG A 32 -14.23 3.31 4.06
C ARG A 32 -14.03 2.45 5.28
N MET A 33 -12.84 1.85 5.45
CA MET A 33 -12.53 1.05 6.63
C MET A 33 -12.55 1.88 7.91
N VAL A 34 -12.01 3.09 7.86
CA VAL A 34 -12.06 4.05 8.98
C VAL A 34 -13.50 4.43 9.29
N ASP A 35 -14.30 4.74 8.29
CA ASP A 35 -15.72 5.09 8.45
C ASP A 35 -16.57 3.94 9.00
N CYS A 36 -16.24 2.70 8.66
CA CYS A 36 -16.88 1.51 9.21
C CYS A 36 -16.48 1.21 10.66
N GLY A 37 -15.55 1.98 11.23
CA GLY A 37 -15.13 1.82 12.61
C GLY A 37 -14.28 0.59 12.88
N ILE A 38 -13.55 0.10 11.89
CA ILE A 38 -12.60 -1.01 12.04
C ILE A 38 -11.53 -0.61 13.05
N ARG A 39 -11.35 -1.42 14.08
CA ARG A 39 -10.39 -1.19 15.17
C ARG A 39 -9.32 -2.26 15.20
N GLY A 40 -8.24 -1.99 15.96
CA GLY A 40 -7.14 -2.94 16.15
C GLY A 40 -6.16 -2.98 15.00
N VAL A 41 -6.24 -2.03 14.05
CA VAL A 41 -5.31 -1.88 12.93
C VAL A 41 -4.86 -0.43 12.80
N GLU A 42 -3.66 -0.24 12.29
CA GLU A 42 -3.14 1.07 11.92
C GLU A 42 -3.36 1.28 10.42
N PHE A 43 -3.88 2.44 10.06
CA PHE A 43 -4.12 2.80 8.66
C PHE A 43 -3.05 3.75 8.14
N ILE A 44 -2.53 3.42 6.96
CA ILE A 44 -1.53 4.21 6.24
C ILE A 44 -2.06 4.51 4.85
N ALA A 45 -2.02 5.78 4.45
CA ALA A 45 -2.33 6.20 3.09
C ALA A 45 -1.06 6.61 2.36
N VAL A 46 -0.88 6.11 1.15
CA VAL A 46 0.26 6.41 0.27
C VAL A 46 -0.27 6.94 -1.05
N ASN A 47 0.21 8.09 -1.48
CA ASN A 47 -0.16 8.65 -2.77
C ASN A 47 0.92 9.59 -3.32
N THR A 48 0.95 9.74 -4.63
CA THR A 48 1.72 10.77 -5.34
C THR A 48 0.97 12.09 -5.45
N ASP A 49 -0.34 12.06 -5.29
CA ASP A 49 -1.21 13.23 -5.33
C ASP A 49 -1.41 13.80 -3.92
N ARG A 50 -0.86 14.99 -3.71
CA ARG A 50 -0.95 15.68 -2.41
C ARG A 50 -2.38 16.01 -2.01
N GLN A 51 -3.20 16.44 -2.96
CA GLN A 51 -4.59 16.82 -2.68
C GLN A 51 -5.41 15.60 -2.27
N ALA A 52 -5.27 14.49 -3.00
CA ALA A 52 -5.93 13.24 -2.65
C ALA A 52 -5.50 12.75 -1.27
N LEU A 53 -4.21 12.88 -0.94
CA LEU A 53 -3.67 12.46 0.34
C LEU A 53 -4.23 13.29 1.51
N GLN A 54 -4.46 14.59 1.31
CA GLN A 54 -5.08 15.46 2.32
C GLN A 54 -6.51 15.03 2.68
N MET A 55 -7.21 14.41 1.74
CA MET A 55 -8.57 13.90 1.94
C MET A 55 -8.60 12.54 2.65
N SER A 56 -7.46 11.92 2.86
CA SER A 56 -7.38 10.63 3.52
C SER A 56 -7.70 10.72 5.01
N LYS A 57 -8.40 9.71 5.53
CA LYS A 57 -8.72 9.55 6.95
C LYS A 57 -7.72 8.66 7.70
N ALA A 58 -6.67 8.22 7.03
CA ALA A 58 -5.62 7.42 7.64
C ALA A 58 -4.87 8.20 8.72
N GLY A 59 -4.45 7.52 9.77
CA GLY A 59 -3.63 8.11 10.82
C GLY A 59 -2.22 8.49 10.36
N THR A 60 -1.69 7.75 9.38
CA THR A 60 -0.39 8.02 8.77
C THR A 60 -0.57 8.27 7.28
N LYS A 61 0.00 9.35 6.78
CA LYS A 61 -0.07 9.74 5.36
C LYS A 61 1.34 9.92 4.81
N ILE A 62 1.64 9.25 3.71
CA ILE A 62 2.95 9.30 3.07
C ILE A 62 2.77 9.81 1.64
N GLN A 63 3.31 10.98 1.34
CA GLN A 63 3.44 11.45 -0.02
C GLN A 63 4.69 10.83 -0.63
N ILE A 64 4.53 10.06 -1.70
CA ILE A 64 5.63 9.43 -2.41
C ILE A 64 5.95 10.19 -3.69
N GLY A 65 7.20 10.12 -4.12
CA GLY A 65 7.65 10.69 -5.38
C GLY A 65 7.56 12.20 -5.44
N GLU A 66 7.84 12.91 -4.37
CA GLU A 66 7.74 14.37 -4.32
C GLU A 66 8.63 15.06 -5.37
N LYS A 67 9.84 14.57 -5.57
CA LYS A 67 10.77 15.11 -6.57
C LYS A 67 10.31 14.81 -7.99
N ILE A 68 9.73 13.63 -8.20
CA ILE A 68 9.30 13.17 -9.53
C ILE A 68 7.99 13.83 -9.95
N THR A 69 7.00 13.87 -9.04
CA THR A 69 5.62 14.29 -9.37
C THR A 69 5.26 15.69 -8.88
N ARG A 70 6.03 16.25 -7.96
CA ARG A 70 5.75 17.53 -7.28
C ARG A 70 4.38 17.57 -6.61
N GLY A 71 3.86 16.40 -6.22
CA GLY A 71 2.56 16.27 -5.60
C GLY A 71 1.37 16.33 -6.55
N LEU A 72 1.60 16.24 -7.85
CA LEU A 72 0.57 16.32 -8.90
C LEU A 72 0.04 14.95 -9.35
N GLY A 73 0.54 13.87 -8.77
CA GLY A 73 0.14 12.52 -9.16
C GLY A 73 1.01 11.91 -10.25
N ALA A 74 0.76 10.64 -10.56
CA ALA A 74 1.55 9.87 -11.53
C ALA A 74 1.06 10.01 -12.98
N GLY A 75 -0.01 10.75 -13.24
CA GLY A 75 -0.54 10.95 -14.59
C GLY A 75 -0.96 9.65 -15.28
N ALA A 76 -1.53 8.71 -14.56
CA ALA A 76 -1.91 7.38 -15.04
C ALA A 76 -0.72 6.55 -15.60
N ASN A 77 0.50 6.88 -15.22
CA ASN A 77 1.72 6.18 -15.64
C ASN A 77 2.25 5.29 -14.49
N PRO A 78 2.16 3.95 -14.61
CA PRO A 78 2.64 3.04 -13.58
C PRO A 78 4.15 3.14 -13.30
N ASP A 79 4.96 3.47 -14.32
CA ASP A 79 6.41 3.61 -14.14
C ASP A 79 6.74 4.78 -13.20
N ILE A 80 6.00 5.87 -13.30
CA ILE A 80 6.12 7.00 -12.37
C ILE A 80 5.67 6.60 -10.98
N GLY A 81 4.60 5.82 -10.85
CA GLY A 81 4.16 5.26 -9.58
C GLY A 81 5.23 4.41 -8.90
N ALA A 82 5.85 3.50 -9.66
CA ALA A 82 6.93 2.64 -9.18
C ALA A 82 8.16 3.44 -8.74
N GLN A 83 8.62 4.37 -9.57
CA GLN A 83 9.75 5.24 -9.25
C GLN A 83 9.48 6.11 -8.02
N SER A 84 8.25 6.57 -7.86
CA SER A 84 7.82 7.34 -6.69
C SER A 84 7.91 6.54 -5.40
N ALA A 85 7.50 5.28 -5.43
CA ALA A 85 7.64 4.39 -4.28
C ALA A 85 9.11 4.09 -3.95
N GLU A 86 9.94 3.88 -4.98
CA GLU A 86 11.39 3.70 -4.78
C GLU A 86 12.06 4.95 -4.17
N GLU A 87 11.69 6.13 -4.63
CA GLU A 87 12.19 7.39 -4.07
C GLU A 87 11.87 7.52 -2.58
N SER A 88 10.72 7.07 -2.16
CA SER A 88 10.21 7.19 -0.79
C SER A 88 10.30 5.89 0.02
N LYS A 89 11.17 4.97 -0.38
CA LYS A 89 11.33 3.66 0.24
C LYS A 89 11.61 3.74 1.74
N SER A 90 12.43 4.69 2.17
CA SER A 90 12.77 4.89 3.59
C SER A 90 11.55 5.25 4.43
N GLU A 91 10.70 6.15 3.93
CA GLU A 91 9.49 6.58 4.63
C GLU A 91 8.48 5.43 4.73
N ILE A 92 8.33 4.67 3.65
CA ILE A 92 7.46 3.49 3.62
C ILE A 92 7.95 2.45 4.62
N SER A 93 9.24 2.16 4.63
CA SER A 93 9.86 1.20 5.56
C SER A 93 9.66 1.61 7.01
N GLU A 94 9.83 2.89 7.31
CA GLU A 94 9.62 3.42 8.65
C GLU A 94 8.17 3.27 9.11
N ALA A 95 7.22 3.55 8.24
CA ALA A 95 5.79 3.41 8.55
C ALA A 95 5.37 1.94 8.75
N LEU A 96 6.05 0.99 8.12
CA LEU A 96 5.76 -0.45 8.23
C LEU A 96 6.49 -1.10 9.41
N ARG A 97 7.43 -0.42 10.04
CA ARG A 97 8.23 -0.98 11.13
C ARG A 97 7.33 -1.46 12.28
N GLY A 98 7.63 -2.63 12.81
CA GLY A 98 6.92 -3.22 13.93
C GLY A 98 5.62 -3.93 13.56
N ALA A 99 5.23 -3.96 12.30
CA ALA A 99 4.08 -4.71 11.86
C ALA A 99 4.37 -6.22 11.82
N ASP A 100 3.44 -7.01 12.31
CA ASP A 100 3.45 -8.47 12.15
C ASP A 100 2.78 -8.88 10.83
N MET A 101 1.78 -8.13 10.42
CA MET A 101 1.03 -8.34 9.18
C MET A 101 0.68 -7.01 8.52
N VAL A 102 0.78 -6.97 7.20
CA VAL A 102 0.42 -5.80 6.39
C VAL A 102 -0.55 -6.21 5.28
N PHE A 103 -1.67 -5.50 5.21
CA PHE A 103 -2.57 -5.55 4.06
C PHE A 103 -2.24 -4.38 3.14
N VAL A 104 -1.88 -4.68 1.90
CA VAL A 104 -1.66 -3.68 0.86
C VAL A 104 -2.88 -3.63 -0.04
N THR A 105 -3.60 -2.53 -0.04
CA THR A 105 -4.79 -2.36 -0.87
C THR A 105 -4.57 -1.31 -1.95
N ALA A 106 -4.93 -1.64 -3.18
CA ALA A 106 -4.77 -0.74 -4.33
C ALA A 106 -5.80 -1.06 -5.42
N GLY A 107 -6.15 -0.04 -6.19
CA GLY A 107 -6.85 -0.23 -7.46
C GLY A 107 -5.84 -0.33 -8.59
N MET A 108 -5.88 -1.41 -9.35
CA MET A 108 -5.01 -1.62 -10.50
C MET A 108 -5.61 -0.98 -11.76
N GLY A 109 -4.75 -0.53 -12.66
CA GLY A 109 -5.13 0.12 -13.91
C GLY A 109 -4.82 1.62 -13.99
N GLY A 110 -4.54 2.26 -12.86
CA GLY A 110 -4.06 3.65 -12.80
C GLY A 110 -2.53 3.73 -12.76
N GLY A 111 -2.02 4.88 -12.37
CA GLY A 111 -0.57 5.11 -12.26
C GLY A 111 -0.01 4.71 -10.90
N THR A 112 -0.42 5.39 -9.85
CA THR A 112 0.16 5.22 -8.51
C THR A 112 -0.11 3.82 -7.96
N GLY A 113 -1.37 3.39 -7.93
CA GLY A 113 -1.74 2.08 -7.38
C GLY A 113 -1.05 0.92 -8.11
N THR A 114 -1.11 0.94 -9.44
CA THR A 114 -0.52 -0.11 -10.29
C THR A 114 0.99 -0.21 -10.14
N GLY A 115 1.68 0.93 -10.11
CA GLY A 115 3.14 0.97 -10.06
C GLY A 115 3.71 0.86 -8.65
N ALA A 116 3.12 1.56 -7.70
CA ALA A 116 3.66 1.65 -6.34
C ALA A 116 3.29 0.46 -5.44
N ALA A 117 2.10 -0.12 -5.60
CA ALA A 117 1.67 -1.23 -4.73
C ALA A 117 2.62 -2.43 -4.75
N PRO A 118 3.13 -2.88 -5.91
CA PRO A 118 4.14 -3.95 -5.93
C PRO A 118 5.41 -3.59 -5.16
N ILE A 119 5.86 -2.36 -5.25
CA ILE A 119 7.06 -1.89 -4.54
C ILE A 119 6.81 -1.87 -3.04
N VAL A 120 5.68 -1.37 -2.60
CA VAL A 120 5.28 -1.37 -1.17
C VAL A 120 5.22 -2.79 -0.63
N ALA A 121 4.59 -3.70 -1.37
CA ALA A 121 4.52 -5.11 -1.00
C ALA A 121 5.91 -5.76 -0.90
N GLY A 122 6.79 -5.45 -1.84
CA GLY A 122 8.18 -5.91 -1.84
C GLY A 122 8.95 -5.40 -0.62
N ILE A 123 8.78 -4.14 -0.25
CA ILE A 123 9.39 -3.54 0.95
C ILE A 123 8.93 -4.30 2.21
N ALA A 124 7.63 -4.52 2.36
CA ALA A 124 7.08 -5.25 3.50
C ALA A 124 7.63 -6.67 3.59
N LYS A 125 7.70 -7.38 2.46
CA LYS A 125 8.28 -8.71 2.38
C LYS A 125 9.75 -8.73 2.77
N ASP A 126 10.56 -7.79 2.28
CA ASP A 126 11.98 -7.68 2.59
C ASP A 126 12.22 -7.39 4.08
N MET A 127 11.27 -6.79 4.75
CA MET A 127 11.29 -6.58 6.20
C MET A 127 10.84 -7.81 7.01
N GLY A 128 10.49 -8.91 6.35
CA GLY A 128 10.01 -10.13 7.01
C GLY A 128 8.57 -10.07 7.49
N ILE A 129 7.78 -9.12 7.00
CA ILE A 129 6.39 -8.93 7.39
C ILE A 129 5.49 -9.82 6.53
N LEU A 130 4.52 -10.51 7.15
CA LEU A 130 3.48 -11.23 6.41
C LEU A 130 2.64 -10.23 5.62
N THR A 131 2.66 -10.34 4.29
CA THR A 131 2.07 -9.35 3.38
C THR A 131 0.92 -9.97 2.59
N ILE A 132 -0.25 -9.33 2.64
CA ILE A 132 -1.44 -9.72 1.90
C ILE A 132 -1.85 -8.57 1.00
N GLY A 133 -1.95 -8.83 -0.30
CA GLY A 133 -2.44 -7.87 -1.27
C GLY A 133 -3.95 -8.01 -1.49
N VAL A 134 -4.64 -6.90 -1.47
CA VAL A 134 -6.07 -6.80 -1.82
C VAL A 134 -6.20 -5.77 -2.93
N VAL A 135 -6.49 -6.24 -4.14
CA VAL A 135 -6.51 -5.37 -5.32
C VAL A 135 -7.83 -5.46 -6.06
N THR A 136 -8.21 -4.35 -6.68
CA THR A 136 -9.32 -4.30 -7.61
C THR A 136 -8.83 -4.14 -9.03
N LYS A 137 -9.52 -4.77 -9.97
CA LYS A 137 -9.31 -4.58 -11.41
C LYS A 137 -10.35 -3.63 -11.97
N PRO A 138 -10.02 -2.84 -13.01
CA PRO A 138 -11.02 -2.07 -13.73
C PRO A 138 -11.98 -3.00 -14.46
N PHE A 139 -13.22 -2.55 -14.64
CA PHE A 139 -14.19 -3.25 -15.47
C PHE A 139 -13.81 -3.15 -16.96
N THR A 140 -14.28 -4.08 -17.77
CA THR A 140 -13.98 -4.13 -19.21
C THR A 140 -14.36 -2.83 -19.93
N PHE A 141 -15.43 -2.16 -19.50
CA PHE A 141 -15.88 -0.89 -20.08
C PHE A 141 -15.00 0.32 -19.72
N GLU A 142 -14.10 0.19 -18.76
CA GLU A 142 -13.17 1.27 -18.38
C GLU A 142 -11.98 1.40 -19.34
N GLY A 143 -11.85 0.48 -20.29
CA GLY A 143 -10.90 0.53 -21.39
C GLY A 143 -9.80 -0.52 -21.33
N LYS A 144 -9.34 -0.92 -22.51
CA LYS A 144 -8.30 -1.95 -22.67
C LYS A 144 -6.96 -1.55 -22.06
N LYS A 145 -6.61 -0.25 -22.12
CA LYS A 145 -5.36 0.26 -21.56
C LYS A 145 -5.31 0.07 -20.03
N ARG A 146 -6.40 0.37 -19.33
CA ARG A 146 -6.49 0.17 -17.88
C ARG A 146 -6.42 -1.30 -17.49
N LEU A 147 -7.08 -2.18 -18.25
CA LEU A 147 -6.99 -3.63 -18.02
C LEU A 147 -5.58 -4.15 -18.21
N SER A 148 -4.91 -3.76 -19.29
CA SER A 148 -3.52 -4.18 -19.54
C SER A 148 -2.58 -3.71 -18.45
N GLN A 149 -2.71 -2.47 -17.99
CA GLN A 149 -1.92 -1.95 -16.88
C GLN A 149 -2.21 -2.69 -15.57
N ALA A 150 -3.48 -3.02 -15.32
CA ALA A 150 -3.88 -3.78 -14.15
C ALA A 150 -3.26 -5.17 -14.13
N ASP A 151 -3.32 -5.89 -15.23
CA ASP A 151 -2.75 -7.23 -15.35
C ASP A 151 -1.24 -7.21 -15.13
N ARG A 152 -0.54 -6.25 -15.72
CA ARG A 152 0.89 -6.06 -15.51
C ARG A 152 1.23 -5.74 -14.05
N GLY A 153 0.44 -4.89 -13.41
CA GLY A 153 0.64 -4.53 -11.99
C GLY A 153 0.44 -5.74 -11.07
N ILE A 154 -0.58 -6.55 -11.33
CA ILE A 154 -0.85 -7.77 -10.57
C ILE A 154 0.27 -8.77 -10.75
N GLU A 155 0.75 -8.97 -11.97
CA GLU A 155 1.86 -9.88 -12.26
C GLU A 155 3.13 -9.48 -11.51
N LEU A 156 3.50 -8.20 -11.54
CA LEU A 156 4.64 -7.69 -10.79
C LEU A 156 4.45 -7.86 -9.27
N SER A 157 3.26 -7.65 -8.76
CA SER A 157 2.95 -7.86 -7.35
C SER A 157 3.09 -9.32 -6.94
N LEU A 158 2.66 -10.25 -7.77
CA LEU A 158 2.83 -11.68 -7.52
C LEU A 158 4.30 -12.09 -7.47
N ILE A 159 5.16 -11.49 -8.27
CA ILE A 159 6.61 -11.72 -8.22
C ILE A 159 7.18 -11.27 -6.88
N HIS A 160 6.73 -10.14 -6.34
CA HIS A 160 7.23 -9.59 -5.08
C HIS A 160 6.65 -10.25 -3.83
N ILE A 161 5.44 -10.79 -3.88
CA ILE A 161 4.74 -11.37 -2.72
C ILE A 161 4.92 -12.89 -2.62
N SER A 162 5.24 -13.55 -3.71
CA SER A 162 5.39 -15.00 -3.73
C SER A 162 6.69 -15.46 -3.08
N GLU A 163 6.65 -16.63 -2.54
CA GLU A 163 7.71 -17.52 -2.08
C GLU A 163 8.39 -17.15 -0.75
N PRO A 164 8.51 -18.13 0.12
CA PRO A 164 8.00 -19.52 -0.05
C PRO A 164 6.53 -19.65 0.30
N THR A 165 5.89 -18.57 0.69
CA THR A 165 4.52 -18.54 1.14
C THR A 165 3.52 -18.47 0.00
N ARG A 166 2.35 -19.03 0.25
CA ARG A 166 1.25 -18.98 -0.71
C ARG A 166 0.88 -17.56 -1.07
N ARG A 167 0.62 -17.32 -2.33
CA ARG A 167 0.07 -16.09 -2.85
C ARG A 167 -1.29 -15.82 -2.22
N SER A 168 -1.48 -14.66 -1.65
CA SER A 168 -2.74 -14.25 -1.04
C SER A 168 -3.22 -12.96 -1.70
N TRP A 169 -3.82 -13.09 -2.87
CA TRP A 169 -4.48 -11.99 -3.56
C TRP A 169 -5.98 -12.19 -3.53
N ILE A 170 -6.69 -11.17 -3.08
CA ILE A 170 -8.15 -11.08 -3.08
C ILE A 170 -8.53 -9.94 -4.01
N SER A 171 -9.29 -10.24 -5.05
CA SER A 171 -9.77 -9.27 -6.03
C SER A 171 -11.23 -8.87 -5.78
#